data_14560cf30a9513c8f38baa384e3bd88b
#
_entry.id   14560cf30a9513c8f38baa384e3bd88b
#
_cell.length_a   1.000
_cell.length_b   1.000
_cell.length_c   1.000
_cell.angle_alpha   90.00
_cell.angle_beta   90.00
_cell.angle_gamma   90.00
#
_symmetry.space_group_name_H-M   'P 1'
#
loop_
_entity.id
_entity.type
_entity.pdbx_description
1 polymer ?
#
loop_
_entity_poly.entity_id
_entity_poly.type
_entity_poly.pdbx_seq_one_letter_code
_entity_poly.pdbx_strand_id
1 'polypeptide(L)'
;DMGISRATLYRWEKRLEEDGVRGLEDRSRRPKRTRKPTWSPELAQALLALREQYPRWGKDKLVVLLRREGWQVSTSMVGRILRALKRRGVLKEPPRGYIRARKRLRSRPYAIRKPKGYLARNPGDLVEVDTLDLRPLPGVELKQFTARDVISRWDVLEAHSRATAHTAAAFLKTMLNRMPFEVRVIQVDGGSEFESVFEALCQELGLTLFVLPPKSPELNAHVERAQRTHTEEFYEVYLEDLDLKNLNHALQDWERTYNCIRPHQSLDWRTPQEYLRDCHPDTAPVPQLSHM
;
A
#
# COMPACT_ATOMS: atom_id res chain seq x y z
N ASP A 1 -33.17 -3.92 -45.37
CA ASP A 1 -33.34 -5.00 -44.37
C ASP A 1 -32.92 -4.47 -43.01
N MET A 2 -33.90 -4.29 -42.10
CA MET A 2 -33.65 -3.71 -40.77
C MET A 2 -33.23 -4.77 -39.75
N GLY A 3 -32.95 -6.00 -40.14
CA GLY A 3 -32.49 -7.07 -39.23
C GLY A 3 -33.48 -7.49 -38.13
N ILE A 4 -34.75 -7.13 -38.23
CA ILE A 4 -35.78 -7.37 -37.23
C ILE A 4 -36.57 -8.62 -37.61
N SER A 5 -36.78 -9.53 -36.65
CA SER A 5 -37.55 -10.75 -36.87
C SER A 5 -39.04 -10.46 -37.13
N ARG A 6 -39.69 -11.24 -37.98
CA ARG A 6 -41.14 -11.15 -38.21
C ARG A 6 -41.97 -11.19 -36.92
N ALA A 7 -41.56 -12.03 -35.97
CA ALA A 7 -42.24 -12.12 -34.65
C ALA A 7 -42.11 -10.82 -33.83
N THR A 8 -41.07 -10.04 -34.03
CA THR A 8 -40.91 -8.74 -33.41
C THR A 8 -41.79 -7.69 -34.03
N LEU A 9 -41.92 -7.70 -35.36
CA LEU A 9 -42.83 -6.81 -36.10
C LEU A 9 -44.30 -7.04 -35.69
N TYR A 10 -44.76 -8.29 -35.71
CA TYR A 10 -46.09 -8.63 -35.23
C TYR A 10 -46.39 -8.19 -33.79
N ARG A 11 -45.43 -8.30 -32.93
CA ARG A 11 -45.55 -7.80 -31.54
C ARG A 11 -45.65 -6.28 -31.46
N TRP A 12 -44.94 -5.59 -32.33
CA TRP A 12 -44.97 -4.13 -32.37
C TRP A 12 -46.27 -3.63 -33.00
N GLU A 13 -46.74 -4.25 -34.11
CA GLU A 13 -48.03 -3.96 -34.72
C GLU A 13 -49.15 -4.09 -33.70
N LYS A 14 -49.26 -5.24 -33.04
CA LYS A 14 -50.23 -5.46 -31.99
C LYS A 14 -50.19 -4.45 -30.87
N ARG A 15 -48.98 -4.07 -30.43
CA ARG A 15 -48.77 -3.04 -29.38
C ARG A 15 -49.14 -1.64 -29.88
N LEU A 16 -48.95 -1.36 -31.12
CA LEU A 16 -49.34 -0.11 -31.77
C LEU A 16 -50.86 0.00 -31.87
N GLU A 17 -51.54 -1.09 -32.21
CA GLU A 17 -53.02 -1.16 -32.26
C GLU A 17 -53.63 -1.02 -30.88
N GLU A 18 -53.07 -1.67 -29.85
CA GLU A 18 -53.59 -1.67 -28.45
C GLU A 18 -53.33 -0.35 -27.70
N ASP A 19 -52.15 0.20 -27.78
CA ASP A 19 -51.67 1.30 -26.92
C ASP A 19 -51.16 2.54 -27.73
N GLY A 20 -51.36 2.54 -29.07
CA GLY A 20 -50.85 3.59 -29.94
C GLY A 20 -49.32 3.67 -29.94
N VAL A 21 -48.78 4.85 -30.25
CA VAL A 21 -47.30 5.08 -30.30
C VAL A 21 -46.60 4.75 -28.96
N ARG A 22 -47.31 4.94 -27.85
CA ARG A 22 -46.77 4.55 -26.50
C ARG A 22 -46.60 3.04 -26.36
N GLY A 23 -47.29 2.23 -27.10
CA GLY A 23 -47.12 0.78 -27.13
C GLY A 23 -45.76 0.35 -27.66
N LEU A 24 -45.06 1.19 -28.42
CA LEU A 24 -43.71 0.92 -28.93
C LEU A 24 -42.60 1.22 -27.97
N GLU A 25 -42.84 1.97 -26.88
CA GLU A 25 -41.87 2.20 -25.84
C GLU A 25 -41.45 0.90 -25.14
N ASP A 26 -40.22 0.85 -24.62
CA ASP A 26 -39.74 -0.30 -23.88
C ASP A 26 -40.54 -0.51 -22.59
N ARG A 27 -41.22 -1.63 -22.51
CA ARG A 27 -41.96 -2.00 -21.28
C ARG A 27 -41.00 -2.50 -20.21
N SER A 28 -41.25 -2.12 -18.96
CA SER A 28 -40.49 -2.62 -17.81
C SER A 28 -40.46 -4.15 -17.80
N ARG A 29 -39.22 -4.70 -17.80
CA ARG A 29 -39.00 -6.16 -17.67
C ARG A 29 -39.17 -6.68 -16.25
N ARG A 30 -39.57 -5.82 -15.31
CA ARG A 30 -39.77 -6.17 -13.90
C ARG A 30 -40.97 -7.09 -13.76
N PRO A 31 -40.86 -8.20 -13.01
CA PRO A 31 -42.00 -9.09 -12.75
C PRO A 31 -43.19 -8.32 -12.17
N LYS A 32 -44.40 -8.49 -12.76
CA LYS A 32 -45.62 -7.88 -12.27
C LYS A 32 -46.07 -8.39 -10.88
N ARG A 33 -45.71 -9.65 -10.55
CA ARG A 33 -45.90 -10.25 -9.23
C ARG A 33 -44.57 -10.42 -8.55
N THR A 34 -44.30 -9.63 -7.51
CA THR A 34 -43.15 -9.79 -6.64
C THR A 34 -43.54 -10.57 -5.40
N ARG A 35 -42.68 -11.48 -4.94
CA ARG A 35 -42.92 -12.20 -3.68
C ARG A 35 -43.03 -11.21 -2.53
N LYS A 36 -44.05 -11.37 -1.70
CA LYS A 36 -44.20 -10.63 -0.43
C LYS A 36 -43.11 -11.05 0.55
N PRO A 37 -42.69 -10.17 1.47
CA PRO A 37 -41.77 -10.54 2.55
C PRO A 37 -42.33 -11.71 3.35
N THR A 38 -41.47 -12.67 3.69
CA THR A 38 -41.81 -13.88 4.46
C THR A 38 -41.60 -13.70 5.97
N TRP A 39 -41.20 -12.52 6.40
CA TRP A 39 -41.00 -12.20 7.82
C TRP A 39 -42.10 -11.33 8.38
N SER A 40 -42.35 -11.46 9.69
CA SER A 40 -43.34 -10.67 10.37
C SER A 40 -42.87 -9.24 10.69
N PRO A 41 -43.77 -8.27 10.86
CA PRO A 41 -43.43 -6.91 11.29
C PRO A 41 -42.70 -6.88 12.64
N GLU A 42 -43.11 -7.73 13.58
CA GLU A 42 -42.56 -7.83 14.94
C GLU A 42 -41.09 -8.25 14.88
N LEU A 43 -40.75 -9.24 14.04
CA LEU A 43 -39.36 -9.65 13.82
C LEU A 43 -38.54 -8.52 13.23
N ALA A 44 -39.10 -7.76 12.29
CA ALA A 44 -38.38 -6.62 11.69
C ALA A 44 -38.15 -5.52 12.73
N GLN A 45 -39.08 -5.30 13.65
CA GLN A 45 -38.98 -4.33 14.74
C GLN A 45 -37.93 -4.78 15.79
N ALA A 46 -37.96 -6.04 16.21
CA ALA A 46 -36.95 -6.61 17.11
C ALA A 46 -35.54 -6.48 16.51
N LEU A 47 -35.37 -6.79 15.22
CA LEU A 47 -34.09 -6.63 14.53
C LEU A 47 -33.65 -5.17 14.42
N LEU A 48 -34.59 -4.24 14.23
CA LEU A 48 -34.32 -2.80 14.21
C LEU A 48 -33.79 -2.33 15.57
N ALA A 49 -34.44 -2.71 16.66
CA ALA A 49 -34.03 -2.38 18.03
C ALA A 49 -32.60 -2.90 18.34
N LEU A 50 -32.31 -4.17 17.99
CA LEU A 50 -30.98 -4.72 18.13
C LEU A 50 -29.96 -3.98 17.28
N ARG A 51 -30.33 -3.50 16.10
CA ARG A 51 -29.43 -2.76 15.21
C ARG A 51 -29.16 -1.34 15.71
N GLU A 52 -30.14 -0.72 16.38
CA GLU A 52 -29.94 0.58 17.05
C GLU A 52 -29.04 0.45 18.27
N GLN A 53 -29.21 -0.61 19.06
CA GLN A 53 -28.35 -0.89 20.21
C GLN A 53 -26.92 -1.25 19.76
N TYR A 54 -26.77 -1.98 18.66
CA TYR A 54 -25.48 -2.42 18.12
C TYR A 54 -25.25 -1.97 16.65
N PRO A 55 -25.01 -0.68 16.42
CA PRO A 55 -25.06 -0.09 15.07
C PRO A 55 -24.06 -0.67 14.06
N ARG A 56 -23.01 -1.35 14.53
CA ARG A 56 -21.95 -1.93 13.69
C ARG A 56 -22.03 -3.44 13.53
N TRP A 57 -22.96 -4.11 14.21
CA TRP A 57 -23.03 -5.57 14.14
C TRP A 57 -23.69 -6.03 12.83
N GLY A 58 -23.06 -7.01 12.19
CA GLY A 58 -23.56 -7.64 10.98
C GLY A 58 -24.64 -8.70 11.26
N LYS A 59 -25.25 -9.20 10.18
CA LYS A 59 -26.30 -10.21 10.21
C LYS A 59 -25.95 -11.45 11.04
N ASP A 60 -24.66 -11.86 11.03
CA ASP A 60 -24.19 -13.07 11.68
C ASP A 60 -24.21 -12.96 13.22
N LYS A 61 -23.93 -11.78 13.77
CA LYS A 61 -24.05 -11.50 15.20
C LYS A 61 -25.51 -11.31 15.62
N LEU A 62 -26.27 -10.55 14.84
CA LEU A 62 -27.67 -10.25 15.14
C LEU A 62 -28.56 -11.49 15.10
N VAL A 63 -28.33 -12.45 14.21
CA VAL A 63 -29.09 -13.72 14.18
C VAL A 63 -28.88 -14.52 15.45
N VAL A 64 -27.73 -14.49 16.07
CA VAL A 64 -27.47 -15.19 17.32
C VAL A 64 -28.27 -14.59 18.47
N LEU A 65 -28.34 -13.26 18.56
CA LEU A 65 -29.13 -12.58 19.56
C LEU A 65 -30.63 -12.86 19.39
N LEU A 66 -31.18 -12.73 18.18
CA LEU A 66 -32.58 -13.03 17.88
C LEU A 66 -32.94 -14.48 18.24
N ARG A 67 -32.04 -15.44 17.96
CA ARG A 67 -32.27 -16.84 18.35
C ARG A 67 -32.28 -17.05 19.86
N ARG A 68 -31.45 -16.31 20.60
CA ARG A 68 -31.50 -16.33 22.09
C ARG A 68 -32.79 -15.75 22.65
N GLU A 69 -33.40 -14.82 21.93
CA GLU A 69 -34.74 -14.27 22.24
C GLU A 69 -35.88 -15.15 21.74
N GLY A 70 -35.59 -16.34 21.20
CA GLY A 70 -36.61 -17.33 20.77
C GLY A 70 -37.03 -17.21 19.30
N TRP A 71 -36.48 -16.28 18.51
CA TRP A 71 -36.84 -16.13 17.11
C TRP A 71 -36.27 -17.23 16.23
N GLN A 72 -37.16 -17.90 15.45
CA GLN A 72 -36.74 -18.89 14.46
C GLN A 72 -36.32 -18.19 13.16
N VAL A 73 -35.04 -17.80 13.06
CA VAL A 73 -34.54 -17.00 11.94
C VAL A 73 -33.21 -17.54 11.37
N SER A 74 -33.03 -17.40 10.06
CA SER A 74 -31.80 -17.68 9.39
C SER A 74 -30.98 -16.41 9.15
N THR A 75 -29.66 -16.53 9.03
CA THR A 75 -28.75 -15.42 8.68
C THR A 75 -29.15 -14.73 7.37
N SER A 76 -29.64 -15.53 6.39
CA SER A 76 -30.13 -14.99 5.11
C SER A 76 -31.40 -14.16 5.27
N MET A 77 -32.30 -14.56 6.18
CA MET A 77 -33.50 -13.80 6.48
C MET A 77 -33.17 -12.48 7.16
N VAL A 78 -32.33 -12.49 8.18
CA VAL A 78 -31.81 -11.26 8.84
C VAL A 78 -31.17 -10.31 7.82
N GLY A 79 -30.33 -10.83 6.92
CA GLY A 79 -29.71 -10.03 5.88
C GLY A 79 -30.71 -9.40 4.90
N ARG A 80 -31.83 -10.09 4.58
CA ARG A 80 -32.90 -9.57 3.72
C ARG A 80 -33.72 -8.47 4.43
N ILE A 81 -34.00 -8.66 5.71
CA ILE A 81 -34.72 -7.65 6.52
C ILE A 81 -33.87 -6.37 6.61
N LEU A 82 -32.60 -6.46 7.00
CA LEU A 82 -31.68 -5.31 7.07
C LEU A 82 -31.60 -4.56 5.75
N ARG A 83 -31.52 -5.28 4.64
CA ARG A 83 -31.50 -4.66 3.28
C ARG A 83 -32.82 -3.94 2.98
N ALA A 84 -33.95 -4.53 3.37
CA ALA A 84 -35.25 -3.92 3.17
C ALA A 84 -35.44 -2.65 4.02
N LEU A 85 -35.01 -2.67 5.29
CA LEU A 85 -35.05 -1.52 6.20
C LEU A 85 -34.15 -0.37 5.69
N LYS A 86 -32.95 -0.69 5.20
CA LYS A 86 -32.06 0.30 4.57
C LYS A 86 -32.67 0.93 3.33
N ARG A 87 -33.24 0.11 2.43
CA ARG A 87 -33.84 0.61 1.18
C ARG A 87 -35.07 1.51 1.44
N ARG A 88 -35.79 1.27 2.55
CA ARG A 88 -36.92 2.10 2.98
C ARG A 88 -36.49 3.35 3.77
N GLY A 89 -35.19 3.55 4.02
CA GLY A 89 -34.68 4.66 4.81
C GLY A 89 -34.93 4.57 6.32
N VAL A 90 -35.56 3.46 6.80
CA VAL A 90 -35.83 3.24 8.22
C VAL A 90 -34.55 2.99 9.00
N LEU A 91 -33.65 2.19 8.45
CA LEU A 91 -32.33 1.93 9.04
C LEU A 91 -31.27 2.82 8.38
N LYS A 92 -30.73 3.76 9.14
CA LYS A 92 -29.59 4.60 8.73
C LYS A 92 -28.29 3.97 9.23
N GLU A 93 -27.34 3.80 8.34
CA GLU A 93 -25.99 3.36 8.75
C GLU A 93 -25.27 4.49 9.47
N PRO A 94 -24.62 4.23 10.62
CA PRO A 94 -23.80 5.24 11.26
C PRO A 94 -22.65 5.63 10.33
N PRO A 95 -22.27 6.91 10.24
CA PRO A 95 -21.16 7.35 9.39
C PRO A 95 -19.90 6.54 9.70
N ARG A 96 -19.20 6.11 8.67
CA ARG A 96 -17.93 5.39 8.82
C ARG A 96 -16.94 6.33 9.50
N GLY A 97 -16.69 5.99 10.73
CA GLY A 97 -16.17 6.84 11.79
C GLY A 97 -14.96 7.73 11.50
N TYR A 98 -14.80 8.70 12.34
CA TYR A 98 -13.78 9.74 12.48
C TYR A 98 -12.32 9.28 12.25
N ILE A 99 -11.99 8.02 12.58
CA ILE A 99 -10.63 7.47 12.41
C ILE A 99 -10.26 7.28 10.93
N ARG A 100 -11.22 6.91 10.07
CA ARG A 100 -10.97 6.81 8.61
C ARG A 100 -10.98 8.16 7.91
N ALA A 101 -11.74 9.13 8.41
CA ALA A 101 -11.70 10.50 7.89
C ALA A 101 -10.32 11.15 8.16
N ARG A 102 -9.73 10.95 9.35
CA ARG A 102 -8.37 11.42 9.66
C ARG A 102 -7.28 10.77 8.78
N LYS A 103 -7.38 9.46 8.49
CA LYS A 103 -6.45 8.80 7.55
C LYS A 103 -6.63 9.22 6.09
N ARG A 104 -7.83 9.65 5.69
CA ARG A 104 -8.09 10.18 4.33
C ARG A 104 -7.66 11.63 4.15
N LEU A 105 -7.59 12.42 5.24
CA LEU A 105 -7.22 13.83 5.21
C LEU A 105 -5.69 14.07 5.23
N ARG A 106 -4.88 13.03 5.44
CA ARG A 106 -3.45 13.10 5.17
C ARG A 106 -3.23 12.89 3.67
N SER A 107 -3.55 13.92 2.87
CA SER A 107 -3.02 13.97 1.53
C SER A 107 -1.51 14.16 1.67
N ARG A 108 -0.73 13.39 0.94
CA ARG A 108 0.68 13.66 0.73
C ARG A 108 0.76 14.68 -0.39
N PRO A 109 1.01 15.96 -0.10
CA PRO A 109 0.86 17.02 -1.11
C PRO A 109 1.94 16.91 -2.20
N TYR A 110 3.06 16.30 -1.90
CA TYR A 110 4.21 16.20 -2.80
C TYR A 110 4.42 14.78 -3.36
N ALA A 111 4.30 13.76 -2.52
CA ALA A 111 4.54 12.37 -2.95
C ALA A 111 3.49 11.89 -3.95
N ILE A 112 3.95 11.26 -5.02
CA ILE A 112 3.13 10.72 -6.09
C ILE A 112 3.22 9.19 -6.18
N ARG A 113 2.30 8.57 -6.90
CA ARG A 113 2.39 7.14 -7.23
C ARG A 113 3.37 6.94 -8.37
N LYS A 114 4.22 5.90 -8.26
CA LYS A 114 5.11 5.51 -9.36
C LYS A 114 4.29 5.24 -10.63
N PRO A 115 4.59 5.91 -11.74
CA PRO A 115 3.88 5.69 -13.01
C PRO A 115 4.04 4.25 -13.49
N LYS A 116 2.98 3.67 -14.05
CA LYS A 116 3.08 2.38 -14.73
C LYS A 116 4.03 2.51 -15.92
N GLY A 117 5.05 1.66 -15.95
CA GLY A 117 6.07 1.71 -17.02
C GLY A 117 7.26 2.64 -16.72
N TYR A 118 7.36 3.22 -15.52
CA TYR A 118 8.58 3.92 -15.11
C TYR A 118 9.75 2.93 -15.06
N LEU A 119 10.78 3.22 -15.84
CA LEU A 119 12.00 2.42 -15.95
C LEU A 119 13.20 3.27 -15.56
N ALA A 120 13.88 2.89 -14.49
CA ALA A 120 15.21 3.40 -14.20
C ALA A 120 16.21 2.86 -15.23
N ARG A 121 17.10 3.70 -15.74
CA ARG A 121 18.11 3.34 -16.74
C ARG A 121 19.52 3.63 -16.27
N ASN A 122 19.68 4.65 -15.44
CA ASN A 122 20.96 5.10 -14.92
C ASN A 122 20.96 5.05 -13.39
N PRO A 123 22.13 4.96 -12.75
CA PRO A 123 22.25 5.15 -11.31
C PRO A 123 21.62 6.47 -10.88
N GLY A 124 20.89 6.45 -9.75
CA GLY A 124 20.14 7.59 -9.23
C GLY A 124 18.76 7.85 -9.85
N ASP A 125 18.41 7.16 -10.96
CA ASP A 125 17.05 7.26 -11.51
C ASP A 125 15.98 6.73 -10.55
N LEU A 126 16.32 5.78 -9.68
CA LEU A 126 15.44 5.25 -8.66
C LEU A 126 16.24 4.66 -7.50
N VAL A 127 16.09 5.26 -6.33
CA VAL A 127 16.59 4.74 -5.06
C VAL A 127 15.41 4.27 -4.22
N GLU A 128 15.39 2.99 -3.89
CA GLU A 128 14.42 2.42 -2.95
C GLU A 128 14.93 2.64 -1.53
N VAL A 129 14.08 3.20 -0.66
CA VAL A 129 14.39 3.45 0.76
C VAL A 129 13.36 2.75 1.63
N ASP A 130 13.87 2.02 2.63
CA ASP A 130 13.03 1.27 3.54
C ASP A 130 13.69 1.15 4.92
N THR A 131 12.91 0.72 5.92
CA THR A 131 13.37 0.48 7.29
C THR A 131 13.34 -0.99 7.64
N LEU A 132 14.39 -1.47 8.31
CA LEU A 132 14.50 -2.81 8.86
C LEU A 132 14.41 -2.73 10.39
N ASP A 133 13.50 -3.53 10.96
CA ASP A 133 13.38 -3.70 12.39
C ASP A 133 14.44 -4.67 12.91
N LEU A 134 15.30 -4.18 13.78
CA LEU A 134 16.33 -4.99 14.43
C LEU A 134 15.93 -5.24 15.88
N ARG A 135 15.85 -6.51 16.27
CA ARG A 135 15.53 -6.94 17.65
C ARG A 135 16.63 -7.88 18.17
N PRO A 136 17.82 -7.34 18.39
CA PRO A 136 18.97 -8.15 18.76
C PRO A 136 18.86 -8.82 20.13
N LEU A 137 18.16 -8.17 21.07
CA LEU A 137 17.92 -8.67 22.43
C LEU A 137 16.49 -8.36 22.87
N PRO A 138 15.92 -9.13 23.82
CA PRO A 138 14.62 -8.81 24.40
C PRO A 138 14.59 -7.39 24.97
N GLY A 139 13.66 -6.55 24.46
CA GLY A 139 13.50 -5.17 24.90
C GLY A 139 14.38 -4.13 24.19
N VAL A 140 15.30 -4.55 23.30
CA VAL A 140 16.10 -3.66 22.47
C VAL A 140 15.53 -3.67 21.05
N GLU A 141 15.01 -2.52 20.61
CA GLU A 141 14.55 -2.31 19.23
C GLU A 141 15.38 -1.20 18.60
N LEU A 142 16.02 -1.50 17.49
CA LEU A 142 16.70 -0.54 16.62
C LEU A 142 16.07 -0.55 15.25
N LYS A 143 16.24 0.53 14.49
CA LYS A 143 15.74 0.70 13.14
C LYS A 143 16.91 1.00 12.21
N GLN A 144 17.15 0.14 11.24
CA GLN A 144 18.09 0.44 10.17
C GLN A 144 17.35 1.06 9.00
N PHE A 145 17.78 2.22 8.55
CA PHE A 145 17.41 2.74 7.24
C PHE A 145 18.35 2.14 6.19
N THR A 146 17.77 1.69 5.08
CA THR A 146 18.49 1.17 3.92
C THR A 146 18.05 1.95 2.69
N ALA A 147 19.00 2.50 1.96
CA ALA A 147 18.76 3.09 0.65
C ALA A 147 19.52 2.29 -0.41
N ARG A 148 18.82 1.81 -1.44
CA ARG A 148 19.39 1.02 -2.54
C ARG A 148 19.10 1.65 -3.88
N ASP A 149 20.13 1.95 -4.64
CA ASP A 149 19.96 2.23 -6.06
C ASP A 149 19.61 0.96 -6.85
N VAL A 150 18.55 1.02 -7.64
CA VAL A 150 18.05 -0.17 -8.36
C VAL A 150 18.90 -0.59 -9.53
N ILE A 151 19.78 0.28 -10.04
CA ILE A 151 20.66 0.01 -11.18
C ILE A 151 22.00 -0.51 -10.70
N SER A 152 22.75 0.29 -9.96
CA SER A 152 24.09 -0.04 -9.50
C SER A 152 24.16 -0.99 -8.32
N ARG A 153 23.03 -1.20 -7.61
CA ARG A 153 22.97 -1.93 -6.33
C ARG A 153 23.76 -1.28 -5.20
N TRP A 154 24.14 -0.03 -5.36
CA TRP A 154 24.81 0.73 -4.32
C TRP A 154 23.88 0.92 -3.14
N ASP A 155 24.37 0.59 -1.94
CA ASP A 155 23.62 0.71 -0.69
C ASP A 155 24.22 1.79 0.22
N VAL A 156 23.35 2.46 0.95
CA VAL A 156 23.68 3.31 2.10
C VAL A 156 22.88 2.85 3.29
N LEU A 157 23.54 2.67 4.44
CA LEU A 157 22.97 2.08 5.65
C LEU A 157 23.19 2.98 6.86
N GLU A 158 22.19 3.13 7.70
CA GLU A 158 22.33 3.84 8.98
C GLU A 158 21.32 3.30 10.01
N ALA A 159 21.78 3.00 11.22
CA ALA A 159 20.95 2.56 12.34
C ALA A 159 20.54 3.72 13.24
N HIS A 160 19.31 3.69 13.72
CA HIS A 160 18.72 4.66 14.62
C HIS A 160 17.94 3.95 15.74
N SER A 161 17.77 4.62 16.88
CA SER A 161 16.94 4.09 17.96
C SER A 161 15.45 4.06 17.61
N ARG A 162 15.00 4.91 16.68
CA ARG A 162 13.60 5.01 16.23
C ARG A 162 13.51 5.46 14.77
N ALA A 163 12.54 4.92 14.03
CA ALA A 163 12.15 5.44 12.72
C ALA A 163 11.10 6.54 12.92
N THR A 164 11.48 7.78 12.71
CA THR A 164 10.63 8.98 12.76
C THR A 164 10.85 9.81 11.50
N ALA A 165 9.95 10.74 11.21
CA ALA A 165 10.11 11.63 10.05
C ALA A 165 11.39 12.48 10.13
N HIS A 166 11.87 12.79 11.33
CA HIS A 166 13.12 13.52 11.53
C HIS A 166 14.35 12.63 11.28
N THR A 167 14.36 11.38 11.79
CA THR A 167 15.46 10.44 11.53
C THR A 167 15.50 10.03 10.07
N ALA A 168 14.37 9.85 9.41
CA ALA A 168 14.30 9.60 7.98
C ALA A 168 14.84 10.80 7.16
N ALA A 169 14.51 12.04 7.55
CA ALA A 169 15.06 13.23 6.92
C ALA A 169 16.59 13.41 7.17
N ALA A 170 17.08 13.03 8.35
CA ALA A 170 18.52 13.00 8.62
C ALA A 170 19.20 11.95 7.74
N PHE A 171 18.65 10.74 7.67
CA PHE A 171 19.15 9.68 6.81
C PHE A 171 19.13 10.07 5.32
N LEU A 172 18.12 10.80 4.85
CA LEU A 172 18.09 11.31 3.49
C LEU A 172 19.33 12.15 3.16
N LYS A 173 19.73 13.04 4.06
CA LYS A 173 20.96 13.85 3.89
C LYS A 173 22.21 12.97 3.88
N THR A 174 22.29 12.01 4.79
CA THR A 174 23.38 11.02 4.84
C THR A 174 23.46 10.24 3.53
N MET A 175 22.33 9.74 3.03
CA MET A 175 22.23 8.99 1.79
C MET A 175 22.74 9.83 0.59
N LEU A 176 22.25 11.05 0.43
CA LEU A 176 22.64 11.92 -0.67
C LEU A 176 24.14 12.24 -0.65
N ASN A 177 24.75 12.36 0.54
CA ASN A 177 26.19 12.59 0.67
C ASN A 177 27.05 11.35 0.39
N ARG A 178 26.50 10.14 0.60
CA ARG A 178 27.25 8.87 0.41
C ARG A 178 27.00 8.20 -0.93
N MET A 179 25.91 8.54 -1.64
CA MET A 179 25.70 8.08 -3.01
C MET A 179 26.73 8.74 -3.95
N PRO A 180 27.46 7.97 -4.76
CA PRO A 180 28.50 8.53 -5.65
C PRO A 180 27.93 9.10 -6.96
N PHE A 181 26.63 9.32 -7.04
CA PHE A 181 25.91 9.85 -8.19
C PHE A 181 24.73 10.70 -7.72
N GLU A 182 24.21 11.52 -8.62
CA GLU A 182 23.05 12.33 -8.37
C GLU A 182 21.78 11.47 -8.24
N VAL A 183 21.06 11.59 -7.12
CA VAL A 183 19.77 10.93 -6.91
C VAL A 183 18.66 11.83 -7.42
N ARG A 184 17.79 11.30 -8.29
CA ARG A 184 16.66 12.03 -8.89
C ARG A 184 15.33 11.61 -8.32
N VAL A 185 15.18 10.32 -8.05
CA VAL A 185 13.91 9.75 -7.59
C VAL A 185 14.14 8.83 -6.40
N ILE A 186 13.30 9.01 -5.39
CA ILE A 186 13.25 8.16 -4.21
C ILE A 186 11.91 7.42 -4.20
N GLN A 187 11.94 6.14 -3.89
CA GLN A 187 10.76 5.31 -3.67
C GLN A 187 10.74 4.82 -2.23
N VAL A 188 9.61 5.03 -1.56
CA VAL A 188 9.38 4.56 -0.19
C VAL A 188 8.06 3.80 -0.11
N ASP A 189 7.90 3.01 0.93
CA ASP A 189 6.62 2.45 1.31
C ASP A 189 5.68 3.52 1.90
N GLY A 190 4.53 3.11 2.41
CA GLY A 190 3.57 4.02 3.06
C GLY A 190 3.85 4.30 4.53
N GLY A 191 5.07 4.05 5.02
CA GLY A 191 5.47 4.26 6.41
C GLY A 191 5.34 5.72 6.88
N SER A 192 4.98 5.93 8.14
CA SER A 192 4.75 7.28 8.70
C SER A 192 6.05 8.07 8.86
N GLU A 193 7.19 7.40 8.91
CA GLU A 193 8.53 7.98 8.94
C GLU A 193 8.88 8.71 7.64
N PHE A 194 8.29 8.32 6.53
CA PHE A 194 8.49 8.95 5.21
C PHE A 194 7.44 10.03 4.90
N GLU A 195 6.69 10.48 5.90
CA GLU A 195 5.72 11.59 5.77
C GLU A 195 6.29 12.91 6.33
N SER A 196 5.53 13.99 6.19
CA SER A 196 5.78 15.27 6.85
C SER A 196 7.17 15.85 6.58
N VAL A 197 8.10 15.81 7.56
CA VAL A 197 9.45 16.41 7.45
C VAL A 197 10.28 15.78 6.34
N PHE A 198 10.21 14.45 6.16
CA PHE A 198 10.90 13.75 5.09
C PHE A 198 10.39 14.19 3.70
N GLU A 199 9.07 14.22 3.54
CA GLU A 199 8.43 14.64 2.28
C GLU A 199 8.72 16.12 1.95
N ALA A 200 8.69 17.00 2.97
CA ALA A 200 9.04 18.41 2.81
C ALA A 200 10.50 18.59 2.38
N LEU A 201 11.42 17.82 2.96
CA LEU A 201 12.83 17.83 2.56
C LEU A 201 13.04 17.34 1.13
N CYS A 202 12.32 16.28 0.71
CA CYS A 202 12.36 15.83 -0.69
C CYS A 202 11.91 16.93 -1.64
N GLN A 203 10.84 17.66 -1.28
CA GLN A 203 10.34 18.80 -2.07
C GLN A 203 11.35 19.95 -2.13
N GLU A 204 11.95 20.31 -1.00
CA GLU A 204 12.98 21.35 -0.92
C GLU A 204 14.20 21.04 -1.81
N LEU A 205 14.60 19.78 -1.83
CA LEU A 205 15.74 19.29 -2.64
C LEU A 205 15.39 18.99 -4.10
N GLY A 206 14.13 19.15 -4.51
CA GLY A 206 13.67 18.88 -5.88
C GLY A 206 13.63 17.38 -6.25
N LEU A 207 13.66 16.48 -5.26
CA LEU A 207 13.67 15.03 -5.46
C LEU A 207 12.26 14.50 -5.73
N THR A 208 12.04 13.79 -6.81
CA THR A 208 10.76 13.12 -7.03
C THR A 208 10.56 12.01 -5.99
N LEU A 209 9.44 12.05 -5.27
CA LEU A 209 9.12 11.06 -4.25
C LEU A 209 7.96 10.14 -4.70
N PHE A 210 8.27 8.86 -4.90
CA PHE A 210 7.28 7.82 -5.14
C PHE A 210 6.89 7.13 -3.84
N VAL A 211 5.58 6.98 -3.64
CA VAL A 211 5.03 6.22 -2.52
C VAL A 211 4.27 5.01 -3.02
N LEU A 212 4.65 3.84 -2.54
CA LEU A 212 4.05 2.57 -2.92
C LEU A 212 2.59 2.45 -2.44
N PRO A 213 1.75 1.70 -3.17
CA PRO A 213 0.44 1.31 -2.67
C PRO A 213 0.57 0.48 -1.38
N PRO A 214 -0.40 0.57 -0.45
CA PRO A 214 -0.41 -0.33 0.70
C PRO A 214 -0.46 -1.80 0.27
N LYS A 215 0.34 -2.65 0.91
CA LYS A 215 0.39 -4.11 0.69
C LYS A 215 0.88 -4.50 -0.72
N SER A 216 1.90 -3.86 -1.21
CA SER A 216 2.54 -4.15 -2.50
C SER A 216 4.05 -4.37 -2.32
N PRO A 217 4.47 -5.42 -1.58
CA PRO A 217 5.89 -5.67 -1.29
C PRO A 217 6.68 -5.94 -2.58
N GLU A 218 6.06 -6.55 -3.59
CA GLU A 218 6.70 -6.82 -4.88
C GLU A 218 7.28 -5.57 -5.56
N LEU A 219 6.79 -4.38 -5.20
CA LEU A 219 7.27 -3.12 -5.75
C LEU A 219 8.50 -2.55 -5.02
N ASN A 220 8.91 -3.16 -3.90
CA ASN A 220 10.09 -2.77 -3.10
C ASN A 220 11.15 -3.89 -3.04
N ALA A 221 11.13 -4.76 -4.03
CA ALA A 221 11.88 -6.01 -4.01
C ALA A 221 13.41 -5.82 -3.95
N HIS A 222 13.95 -4.70 -4.44
CA HIS A 222 15.39 -4.48 -4.44
C HIS A 222 15.91 -4.18 -3.04
N VAL A 223 15.26 -3.29 -2.31
CA VAL A 223 15.67 -2.96 -0.92
C VAL A 223 15.34 -4.10 0.04
N GLU A 224 14.22 -4.81 -0.14
CA GLU A 224 13.91 -6.00 0.67
C GLU A 224 14.98 -7.11 0.48
N ARG A 225 15.45 -7.30 -0.75
CA ARG A 225 16.55 -8.23 -1.03
C ARG A 225 17.85 -7.77 -0.35
N ALA A 226 18.12 -6.45 -0.33
CA ALA A 226 19.25 -5.89 0.38
C ALA A 226 19.19 -6.18 1.87
N GLN A 227 18.06 -5.86 2.49
CA GLN A 227 17.82 -6.07 3.91
C GLN A 227 18.03 -7.55 4.32
N ARG A 228 17.58 -8.49 3.47
CA ARG A 228 17.86 -9.91 3.70
C ARG A 228 19.38 -10.19 3.69
N THR A 229 20.11 -9.67 2.71
CA THR A 229 21.57 -9.85 2.64
C THR A 229 22.26 -9.22 3.84
N HIS A 230 21.84 -8.03 4.28
CA HIS A 230 22.41 -7.38 5.47
C HIS A 230 22.12 -8.19 6.74
N THR A 231 20.93 -8.82 6.82
CA THR A 231 20.60 -9.71 7.93
C THR A 231 21.51 -10.95 7.93
N GLU A 232 21.57 -11.66 6.81
CA GLU A 232 22.31 -12.93 6.69
C GLU A 232 23.83 -12.76 6.75
N GLU A 233 24.38 -11.73 6.11
CA GLU A 233 25.85 -11.59 5.94
C GLU A 233 26.50 -10.61 6.92
N PHE A 234 25.71 -9.75 7.60
CA PHE A 234 26.22 -8.83 8.61
C PHE A 234 25.64 -9.12 9.98
N TYR A 235 24.32 -9.00 10.22
CA TYR A 235 23.77 -9.09 11.57
C TYR A 235 23.88 -10.49 12.20
N GLU A 236 23.76 -11.55 11.43
CA GLU A 236 23.89 -12.93 11.95
C GLU A 236 25.33 -13.28 12.36
N VAL A 237 26.31 -12.52 11.88
CA VAL A 237 27.73 -12.72 12.21
C VAL A 237 28.33 -11.61 13.10
N TYR A 238 27.57 -10.53 13.31
CA TYR A 238 28.01 -9.40 14.16
C TYR A 238 27.83 -9.76 15.62
N LEU A 239 28.92 -9.93 16.33
CA LEU A 239 28.97 -10.39 17.73
C LEU A 239 29.35 -9.27 18.73
N GLU A 240 29.53 -8.05 18.26
CA GLU A 240 29.96 -6.92 19.08
C GLU A 240 28.79 -6.22 19.79
N ASP A 241 29.14 -5.25 20.63
CA ASP A 241 28.19 -4.48 21.43
C ASP A 241 27.25 -3.65 20.52
N LEU A 242 25.96 -3.68 20.85
CA LEU A 242 24.87 -3.02 20.11
C LEU A 242 24.72 -1.54 20.50
N ASP A 243 25.76 -0.91 21.07
CA ASP A 243 25.78 0.53 21.15
C ASP A 243 25.62 1.15 19.76
N LEU A 244 24.69 2.09 19.63
CA LEU A 244 24.28 2.66 18.34
C LEU A 244 25.45 3.30 17.58
N LYS A 245 26.42 3.86 18.28
CA LYS A 245 27.61 4.46 17.70
C LYS A 245 28.51 3.40 17.09
N ASN A 246 28.83 2.35 17.87
CA ASN A 246 29.67 1.24 17.43
C ASN A 246 29.00 0.47 16.29
N LEU A 247 27.70 0.22 16.39
CA LEU A 247 26.92 -0.40 15.32
C LEU A 247 26.97 0.41 14.00
N ASN A 248 26.85 1.74 14.05
CA ASN A 248 26.93 2.58 12.86
C ASN A 248 28.34 2.60 12.24
N HIS A 249 29.40 2.50 13.04
CA HIS A 249 30.76 2.30 12.52
C HIS A 249 30.88 0.97 11.78
N ALA A 250 30.45 -0.12 12.40
CA ALA A 250 30.45 -1.44 11.78
C ALA A 250 29.56 -1.50 10.52
N LEU A 251 28.43 -0.82 10.51
CA LEU A 251 27.57 -0.70 9.33
C LEU A 251 28.26 0.07 8.20
N GLN A 252 29.06 1.10 8.48
CA GLN A 252 29.83 1.81 7.44
C GLN A 252 30.92 0.94 6.86
N ASP A 253 31.60 0.13 7.66
CA ASP A 253 32.59 -0.84 7.18
C ASP A 253 31.91 -1.94 6.35
N TRP A 254 30.73 -2.39 6.77
CA TRP A 254 29.92 -3.32 5.99
C TRP A 254 29.42 -2.69 4.68
N GLU A 255 28.94 -1.44 4.70
CA GLU A 255 28.54 -0.67 3.52
C GLU A 255 29.70 -0.59 2.49
N ARG A 256 30.92 -0.32 2.98
CA ARG A 256 32.13 -0.35 2.14
C ARG A 256 32.38 -1.74 1.57
N THR A 257 32.30 -2.78 2.40
CA THR A 257 32.45 -4.17 1.95
C THR A 257 31.41 -4.51 0.89
N TYR A 258 30.16 -4.14 1.14
CA TYR A 258 29.04 -4.39 0.23
C TYR A 258 29.21 -3.71 -1.12
N ASN A 259 29.59 -2.44 -1.12
CA ASN A 259 29.68 -1.62 -2.33
C ASN A 259 31.00 -1.82 -3.11
N CYS A 260 32.11 -2.15 -2.42
CA CYS A 260 33.45 -2.13 -3.04
C CYS A 260 34.13 -3.50 -3.13
N ILE A 261 33.68 -4.50 -2.35
CA ILE A 261 34.33 -5.81 -2.26
C ILE A 261 33.41 -6.95 -2.67
N ARG A 262 32.14 -6.88 -2.25
CA ARG A 262 31.19 -7.96 -2.47
C ARG A 262 30.74 -8.05 -3.94
N PRO A 263 30.96 -9.19 -4.63
CA PRO A 263 30.46 -9.36 -6.00
C PRO A 263 28.95 -9.64 -6.01
N HIS A 264 28.26 -9.10 -7.01
CA HIS A 264 26.81 -9.23 -7.20
C HIS A 264 26.48 -9.97 -8.49
N GLN A 265 25.77 -11.06 -8.39
CA GLN A 265 25.35 -11.85 -9.55
C GLN A 265 24.54 -11.02 -10.55
N SER A 266 23.68 -10.10 -10.06
CA SER A 266 22.87 -9.21 -10.91
C SER A 266 23.69 -8.13 -11.65
N LEU A 267 24.97 -7.97 -11.32
CA LEU A 267 25.91 -7.07 -11.96
C LEU A 267 27.03 -7.85 -12.70
N ASP A 268 26.75 -9.08 -13.13
CA ASP A 268 27.72 -9.98 -13.75
C ASP A 268 28.97 -10.20 -12.86
N TRP A 269 28.74 -10.42 -11.58
CA TRP A 269 29.74 -10.63 -10.54
C TRP A 269 30.67 -9.44 -10.26
N ARG A 270 30.31 -8.25 -10.75
CA ARG A 270 30.97 -7.00 -10.35
C ARG A 270 30.49 -6.53 -8.99
N THR A 271 31.31 -5.76 -8.31
CA THR A 271 30.86 -4.93 -7.19
C THR A 271 30.05 -3.73 -7.72
N PRO A 272 29.21 -3.09 -6.91
CA PRO A 272 28.58 -1.82 -7.27
C PRO A 272 29.56 -0.75 -7.76
N GLN A 273 30.73 -0.65 -7.11
CA GLN A 273 31.80 0.28 -7.50
C GLN A 273 32.37 -0.02 -8.88
N GLU A 274 32.71 -1.29 -9.16
CA GLU A 274 33.18 -1.72 -10.47
C GLU A 274 32.14 -1.49 -11.56
N TYR A 275 30.88 -1.79 -11.26
CA TYR A 275 29.79 -1.55 -12.19
C TYR A 275 29.65 -0.07 -12.55
N LEU A 276 29.70 0.82 -11.55
CA LEU A 276 29.65 2.28 -11.80
C LEU A 276 30.84 2.72 -12.67
N ARG A 277 32.03 2.29 -12.34
CA ARG A 277 33.25 2.65 -13.11
C ARG A 277 33.19 2.16 -14.56
N ASP A 278 32.72 0.93 -14.77
CA ASP A 278 32.83 0.26 -16.07
C ASP A 278 31.64 0.57 -16.99
N CYS A 279 30.47 0.74 -16.43
CA CYS A 279 29.22 0.90 -17.18
C CYS A 279 28.65 2.34 -17.15
N HIS A 280 29.06 3.15 -16.18
CA HIS A 280 28.58 4.53 -15.98
C HIS A 280 29.74 5.49 -15.63
N PRO A 281 30.79 5.58 -16.46
CA PRO A 281 32.00 6.39 -16.17
C PRO A 281 31.71 7.88 -15.98
N ASP A 282 30.60 8.38 -16.54
CA ASP A 282 30.17 9.77 -16.41
C ASP A 282 29.50 10.08 -15.06
N THR A 283 29.22 9.07 -14.23
CA THR A 283 28.78 9.29 -12.84
C THR A 283 29.98 9.73 -12.02
N ALA A 284 29.77 10.71 -11.11
CA ALA A 284 30.84 11.38 -10.35
C ALA A 284 31.92 10.43 -9.82
N PRO A 285 33.20 10.85 -9.75
CA PRO A 285 34.30 9.99 -9.37
C PRO A 285 34.05 9.39 -7.98
N VAL A 286 34.07 8.08 -7.94
CA VAL A 286 34.04 7.33 -6.68
C VAL A 286 35.25 7.75 -5.87
N PRO A 287 35.16 8.19 -4.62
CA PRO A 287 36.28 8.56 -3.79
C PRO A 287 37.32 7.41 -3.81
N GLN A 288 38.50 7.68 -4.27
CA GLN A 288 39.57 6.70 -4.20
C GLN A 288 39.82 6.36 -2.74
N LEU A 289 39.65 5.10 -2.40
CA LEU A 289 40.04 4.56 -1.10
C LEU A 289 41.53 4.80 -0.94
N SER A 290 41.93 5.81 -0.16
CA SER A 290 43.31 5.91 0.33
C SER A 290 43.56 4.63 1.16
N HIS A 291 44.43 3.79 0.62
CA HIS A 291 44.97 2.67 1.36
C HIS A 291 45.69 3.23 2.62
N MET A 292 45.07 3.04 3.77
CA MET A 292 45.73 3.03 5.08
C MET A 292 45.82 1.63 5.58
#